data_bd14cf3a5dff7bd1415f822a4cfb503c
#
_entry.id   bd14cf3a5dff7bd1415f822a4cfb503c
#
_cell.length_a   1.000
_cell.length_b   1.000
_cell.length_c   1.000
_cell.angle_alpha   90.00
_cell.angle_beta   90.00
_cell.angle_gamma   90.00
#
_symmetry.space_group_name_H-M   'P 1'
#
loop_
_entity.id
_entity.type
_entity.pdbx_description
1 polymer ?
#
loop_
_entity_poly.entity_id
_entity_poly.type
_entity_poly.pdbx_seq_one_letter_code
_entity_poly.pdbx_strand_id
1 'polypeptide(L)'
;TSELYGGDVELRLKQELVVGIGGWRLLRAAGMNPEVCHLNEGHAAFAVLERARSYMGDQRQSFEFALTVTRAGNLFTTHTPVEAGFDRFAPDLMAKYLGSYAEHDLAIAFDDLMALGRRDRRDASEPFNMAYLAIRGSRAINGVSRLHGEVSRRLFQPLFPRWPEIEVPVTHVTNGVHMPTWDSADADRLWEAACGKDRWRWAMDEIERDFRGVSDTDLWQLRAAARESFGRYLRDRVARQLAERSASAAELAKAGTLFDPQVLTVGFARRFATYKRP
;
A
#
# COMPACT_ATOMS: atom_id res chain seq x y z
N THR A 1 -8.45 2.23 17.87
CA THR A 1 -8.35 1.66 16.50
C THR A 1 -7.70 0.29 16.55
N SER A 2 -8.39 -0.69 17.12
CA SER A 2 -7.88 -2.07 17.29
C SER A 2 -7.89 -2.89 15.99
N GLU A 3 -8.60 -2.43 14.95
CA GLU A 3 -8.74 -3.15 13.69
C GLU A 3 -8.18 -2.32 12.52
N LEU A 4 -7.29 -2.92 11.77
CA LEU A 4 -6.80 -2.37 10.50
C LEU A 4 -7.85 -2.62 9.42
N TYR A 5 -8.31 -1.58 8.71
CA TYR A 5 -9.40 -1.63 7.73
C TYR A 5 -10.76 -2.08 8.28
N GLY A 6 -10.95 -2.06 9.60
CA GLY A 6 -12.23 -2.33 10.25
C GLY A 6 -13.01 -1.06 10.53
N GLY A 7 -14.31 -1.24 10.78
CA GLY A 7 -15.19 -0.17 11.19
C GLY A 7 -15.91 0.55 10.05
N ASP A 8 -16.60 1.63 10.42
CA ASP A 8 -17.34 2.48 9.51
C ASP A 8 -16.44 3.55 8.86
N VAL A 9 -17.04 4.32 7.97
CA VAL A 9 -16.34 5.41 7.24
C VAL A 9 -15.79 6.47 8.19
N GLU A 10 -16.46 6.74 9.30
CA GLU A 10 -16.00 7.71 10.31
C GLU A 10 -14.76 7.21 11.04
N LEU A 11 -14.72 5.93 11.43
CA LEU A 11 -13.53 5.33 12.03
C LEU A 11 -12.36 5.34 11.05
N ARG A 12 -12.64 5.10 9.77
CA ARG A 12 -11.63 5.17 8.72
C ARG A 12 -11.02 6.57 8.61
N LEU A 13 -11.85 7.61 8.58
CA LEU A 13 -11.37 9.01 8.60
C LEU A 13 -10.49 9.29 9.83
N LYS A 14 -10.91 8.85 11.02
CA LYS A 14 -10.12 9.02 12.26
C LYS A 14 -8.76 8.33 12.16
N GLN A 15 -8.69 7.13 11.59
CA GLN A 15 -7.42 6.43 11.36
C GLN A 15 -6.50 7.23 10.46
N GLU A 16 -7.00 7.79 9.38
CA GLU A 16 -6.21 8.57 8.42
C GLU A 16 -5.76 9.92 9.00
N LEU A 17 -6.59 10.56 9.82
CA LEU A 17 -6.19 11.75 10.59
C LEU A 17 -5.02 11.45 11.53
N VAL A 18 -5.11 10.34 12.27
CA VAL A 18 -4.03 9.92 13.20
C VAL A 18 -2.75 9.61 12.43
N VAL A 19 -2.85 8.89 11.31
CA VAL A 19 -1.67 8.54 10.50
C VAL A 19 -1.05 9.77 9.84
N GLY A 20 -1.86 10.60 9.20
CA GLY A 20 -1.37 11.76 8.44
C GLY A 20 -0.97 12.92 9.34
N ILE A 21 -1.94 13.54 10.01
CA ILE A 21 -1.70 14.72 10.87
C ILE A 21 -0.93 14.32 12.12
N GLY A 22 -1.40 13.30 12.83
CA GLY A 22 -0.77 12.83 14.07
C GLY A 22 0.65 12.32 13.83
N GLY A 23 0.85 11.55 12.75
CA GLY A 23 2.16 11.04 12.36
C GLY A 23 3.18 12.16 12.09
N TRP A 24 2.79 13.19 11.35
CA TRP A 24 3.68 14.33 11.10
C TRP A 24 3.99 15.11 12.39
N ARG A 25 2.97 15.36 13.23
CA ARG A 25 3.17 16.00 14.55
C ARG A 25 4.11 15.21 15.44
N LEU A 26 4.00 13.89 15.44
CA LEU A 26 4.90 13.01 16.19
C LEU A 26 6.36 13.15 15.72
N LEU A 27 6.61 13.15 14.42
CA LEU A 27 7.96 13.36 13.88
C LEU A 27 8.54 14.70 14.33
N ARG A 28 7.76 15.77 14.25
CA ARG A 28 8.20 17.11 14.71
C ARG A 28 8.46 17.15 16.21
N ALA A 29 7.59 16.54 17.01
CA ALA A 29 7.77 16.46 18.46
C ALA A 29 9.02 15.64 18.86
N ALA A 30 9.38 14.65 18.04
CA ALA A 30 10.62 13.89 18.19
C ALA A 30 11.88 14.61 17.66
N GLY A 31 11.75 15.88 17.25
CA GLY A 31 12.86 16.68 16.72
C GLY A 31 13.29 16.30 15.29
N MET A 32 12.51 15.48 14.60
CA MET A 32 12.79 15.10 13.22
C MET A 32 12.29 16.14 12.22
N ASN A 33 13.11 16.47 11.24
CA ASN A 33 12.79 17.37 10.14
C ASN A 33 12.99 16.65 8.79
N PRO A 34 12.06 15.79 8.36
CA PRO A 34 12.22 15.04 7.12
C PRO A 34 12.19 15.98 5.90
N GLU A 35 13.18 15.88 5.05
CA GLU A 35 13.21 16.61 3.76
C GLU A 35 12.25 15.99 2.76
N VAL A 36 12.11 14.65 2.79
CA VAL A 36 11.23 13.89 1.90
C VAL A 36 10.14 13.21 2.72
N CYS A 37 8.90 13.35 2.24
CA CYS A 37 7.73 12.64 2.77
C CYS A 37 7.20 11.69 1.68
N HIS A 38 7.34 10.39 1.91
CA HIS A 38 6.84 9.37 1.02
C HIS A 38 5.48 8.86 1.51
N LEU A 39 4.44 9.19 0.76
CA LEU A 39 3.07 8.73 0.99
C LEU A 39 2.88 7.35 0.33
N ASN A 40 2.73 6.33 1.13
CA ASN A 40 2.40 4.99 0.66
C ASN A 40 0.88 4.81 0.66
N GLU A 41 0.23 5.05 -0.47
CA GLU A 41 -1.22 5.13 -0.68
C GLU A 41 -1.87 6.41 -0.11
N GLY A 42 -3.16 6.62 -0.46
CA GLY A 42 -3.92 7.82 -0.12
C GLY A 42 -4.19 8.01 1.37
N HIS A 43 -4.26 6.94 2.15
CA HIS A 43 -4.61 7.00 3.58
C HIS A 43 -3.66 7.84 4.45
N ALA A 44 -2.46 8.13 3.98
CA ALA A 44 -1.52 9.01 4.66
C ALA A 44 -1.56 10.47 4.16
N ALA A 45 -2.44 10.79 3.20
CA ALA A 45 -2.39 12.07 2.47
C ALA A 45 -2.59 13.30 3.35
N PHE A 46 -3.24 13.19 4.50
CA PHE A 46 -3.35 14.32 5.45
C PHE A 46 -1.99 14.79 5.99
N ALA A 47 -0.92 13.99 5.85
CA ALA A 47 0.44 14.45 6.14
C ALA A 47 0.86 15.64 5.27
N VAL A 48 0.32 15.75 4.05
CA VAL A 48 0.53 16.92 3.17
C VAL A 48 0.09 18.21 3.84
N LEU A 49 -1.11 18.20 4.43
CA LEU A 49 -1.68 19.37 5.10
C LEU A 49 -0.87 19.76 6.33
N GLU A 50 -0.55 18.80 7.18
CA GLU A 50 0.18 19.09 8.42
C GLU A 50 1.64 19.46 8.17
N ARG A 51 2.26 18.92 7.11
CA ARG A 51 3.58 19.36 6.66
C ARG A 51 3.57 20.80 6.20
N ALA A 52 2.57 21.18 5.39
CA ALA A 52 2.39 22.57 4.97
C ALA A 52 2.13 23.49 6.19
N ARG A 53 1.26 23.09 7.13
CA ARG A 53 1.00 23.82 8.37
C ARG A 53 2.27 24.04 9.19
N SER A 54 3.11 23.01 9.34
CA SER A 54 4.40 23.14 10.04
C SER A 54 5.30 24.17 9.38
N TYR A 55 5.36 24.15 8.04
CA TYR A 55 6.14 25.11 7.26
C TYR A 55 5.60 26.54 7.39
N MET A 56 4.26 26.72 7.43
CA MET A 56 3.64 28.01 7.69
C MET A 56 4.13 28.64 9.00
N GLY A 57 4.13 27.83 10.07
CA GLY A 57 4.58 28.27 11.39
C GLY A 57 6.08 28.61 11.41
N ASP A 58 6.90 27.75 10.83
CA ASP A 58 8.36 27.92 10.80
C ASP A 58 8.78 29.14 9.95
N GLN A 59 8.10 29.42 8.84
CA GLN A 59 8.49 30.43 7.84
C GLN A 59 7.56 31.65 7.77
N ARG A 60 6.48 31.68 8.55
CA ARG A 60 5.46 32.75 8.55
C ARG A 60 4.88 33.02 7.15
N GLN A 61 4.52 31.96 6.45
CA GLN A 61 3.98 32.01 5.08
C GLN A 61 2.52 31.59 5.05
N SER A 62 1.80 31.91 3.96
CA SER A 62 0.43 31.41 3.75
C SER A 62 0.42 29.89 3.49
N PHE A 63 -0.75 29.26 3.68
CA PHE A 63 -0.94 27.83 3.40
C PHE A 63 -0.65 27.49 1.94
N GLU A 64 -1.11 28.31 0.99
CA GLU A 64 -0.87 28.07 -0.45
C GLU A 64 0.61 28.08 -0.80
N PHE A 65 1.36 29.03 -0.25
CA PHE A 65 2.81 29.10 -0.43
C PHE A 65 3.47 27.86 0.21
N ALA A 66 3.11 27.56 1.45
CA ALA A 66 3.67 26.41 2.18
C ALA A 66 3.38 25.08 1.48
N LEU A 67 2.15 24.88 0.98
CA LEU A 67 1.78 23.70 0.20
C LEU A 67 2.61 23.60 -1.09
N THR A 68 2.82 24.70 -1.78
CA THR A 68 3.61 24.74 -3.01
C THR A 68 5.07 24.36 -2.75
N VAL A 69 5.67 24.88 -1.69
CA VAL A 69 7.08 24.60 -1.34
C VAL A 69 7.25 23.17 -0.84
N THR A 70 6.39 22.74 0.09
CA THR A 70 6.50 21.39 0.69
C THR A 70 6.17 20.28 -0.30
N ARG A 71 5.35 20.54 -1.31
CA ARG A 71 5.06 19.63 -2.42
C ARG A 71 6.33 19.09 -3.08
N ALA A 72 7.38 19.90 -3.20
CA ALA A 72 8.64 19.51 -3.83
C ALA A 72 9.29 18.29 -3.16
N GLY A 73 9.14 18.16 -1.85
CA GLY A 73 9.65 17.02 -1.06
C GLY A 73 8.64 15.90 -0.82
N ASN A 74 7.46 15.92 -1.45
CA ASN A 74 6.47 14.87 -1.31
C ASN A 74 6.48 13.92 -2.50
N LEU A 75 6.46 12.62 -2.20
CA LEU A 75 6.33 11.52 -3.14
C LEU A 75 5.06 10.72 -2.81
N PHE A 76 4.24 10.43 -3.80
CA PHE A 76 3.05 9.58 -3.66
C PHE A 76 3.17 8.30 -4.48
N THR A 77 3.11 7.15 -3.81
CA THR A 77 3.02 5.84 -4.46
C THR A 77 1.61 5.29 -4.30
N THR A 78 0.90 5.13 -5.42
CA THR A 78 -0.41 4.48 -5.44
C THR A 78 -0.28 2.98 -5.68
N HIS A 79 -1.11 2.19 -4.99
CA HIS A 79 -1.22 0.74 -5.13
C HIS A 79 -2.60 0.31 -5.66
N THR A 80 -3.53 1.25 -5.73
CA THR A 80 -4.94 0.98 -6.04
C THR A 80 -5.17 1.05 -7.56
N PRO A 81 -5.63 -0.07 -8.19
CA PRO A 81 -5.85 -0.13 -9.63
C PRO A 81 -7.28 0.25 -10.08
N VAL A 82 -8.16 0.63 -9.14
CA VAL A 82 -9.57 0.92 -9.40
C VAL A 82 -10.04 2.11 -8.58
N GLU A 83 -10.85 2.96 -9.19
CA GLU A 83 -11.33 4.19 -8.57
C GLU A 83 -12.15 3.95 -7.28
N ALA A 84 -12.94 2.89 -7.24
CA ALA A 84 -13.73 2.50 -6.06
C ALA A 84 -12.88 2.08 -4.84
N GLY A 85 -11.58 1.90 -5.00
CA GLY A 85 -10.66 1.56 -3.92
C GLY A 85 -10.04 2.77 -3.23
N PHE A 86 -10.29 3.99 -3.69
CA PHE A 86 -9.83 5.20 -3.01
C PHE A 86 -10.77 5.59 -1.88
N ASP A 87 -10.20 5.95 -0.74
CA ASP A 87 -10.97 6.47 0.40
C ASP A 87 -11.56 7.84 0.04
N ARG A 88 -12.87 7.97 0.30
CA ARG A 88 -13.65 9.19 0.02
C ARG A 88 -14.52 9.51 1.22
N PHE A 89 -14.56 10.78 1.59
CA PHE A 89 -15.28 11.26 2.74
C PHE A 89 -16.29 12.33 2.34
N ALA A 90 -17.52 12.22 2.84
CA ALA A 90 -18.58 13.19 2.59
C ALA A 90 -18.23 14.56 3.20
N PRO A 91 -18.70 15.68 2.60
CA PRO A 91 -18.37 17.03 3.07
C PRO A 91 -18.74 17.30 4.52
N ASP A 92 -19.88 16.81 5.00
CA ASP A 92 -20.35 16.95 6.37
C ASP A 92 -19.44 16.24 7.38
N LEU A 93 -18.98 15.04 7.03
CA LEU A 93 -18.02 14.29 7.84
C LEU A 93 -16.65 14.98 7.89
N MET A 94 -16.19 15.50 6.76
CA MET A 94 -14.97 16.30 6.70
C MET A 94 -15.08 17.59 7.52
N ALA A 95 -16.21 18.31 7.43
CA ALA A 95 -16.46 19.52 8.21
C ALA A 95 -16.41 19.26 9.72
N LYS A 96 -17.00 18.14 10.16
CA LYS A 96 -17.00 17.71 11.58
C LYS A 96 -15.59 17.61 12.16
N TYR A 97 -14.62 17.10 11.40
CA TYR A 97 -13.26 16.82 11.90
C TYR A 97 -12.21 17.82 11.47
N LEU A 98 -12.39 18.46 10.32
CA LEU A 98 -11.39 19.32 9.71
C LEU A 98 -11.85 20.76 9.47
N GLY A 99 -13.12 21.09 9.78
CA GLY A 99 -13.61 22.48 9.63
C GLY A 99 -12.79 23.47 10.46
N SER A 100 -12.69 23.24 11.76
CA SER A 100 -11.88 24.09 12.65
C SER A 100 -10.38 24.06 12.30
N TYR A 101 -9.86 22.93 11.87
CA TYR A 101 -8.47 22.81 11.43
C TYR A 101 -8.18 23.64 10.18
N ALA A 102 -9.08 23.66 9.21
CA ALA A 102 -8.95 24.52 8.02
C ALA A 102 -8.87 26.01 8.39
N GLU A 103 -9.80 26.45 9.22
CA GLU A 103 -9.96 27.88 9.56
C GLU A 103 -8.88 28.38 10.52
N HIS A 104 -8.56 27.63 11.56
CA HIS A 104 -7.66 28.08 12.63
C HIS A 104 -6.21 27.61 12.46
N ASP A 105 -5.98 26.39 11.95
CA ASP A 105 -4.63 25.86 11.78
C ASP A 105 -4.03 26.18 10.41
N LEU A 106 -4.83 26.11 9.33
CA LEU A 106 -4.39 26.41 7.98
C LEU A 106 -4.70 27.85 7.51
N ALA A 107 -5.57 28.55 8.22
CA ALA A 107 -6.05 29.90 7.89
C ALA A 107 -6.64 29.99 6.47
N ILE A 108 -7.42 28.98 6.05
CA ILE A 108 -8.14 28.91 4.77
C ILE A 108 -9.61 28.60 5.00
N ALA A 109 -10.47 28.92 4.04
CA ALA A 109 -11.86 28.49 4.07
C ALA A 109 -11.94 26.95 3.99
N PHE A 110 -12.93 26.36 4.67
CA PHE A 110 -13.15 24.91 4.63
C PHE A 110 -13.37 24.40 3.19
N ASP A 111 -14.03 25.19 2.34
CA ASP A 111 -14.24 24.80 0.94
C ASP A 111 -12.95 24.77 0.12
N ASP A 112 -11.96 25.61 0.43
CA ASP A 112 -10.63 25.56 -0.17
C ASP A 112 -9.87 24.27 0.22
N LEU A 113 -10.03 23.81 1.47
CA LEU A 113 -9.52 22.51 1.89
C LEU A 113 -10.20 21.39 1.11
N MET A 114 -11.54 21.41 1.03
CA MET A 114 -12.31 20.43 0.27
C MET A 114 -11.92 20.38 -1.22
N ALA A 115 -11.64 21.52 -1.83
CA ALA A 115 -11.20 21.63 -3.21
C ALA A 115 -9.92 20.83 -3.51
N LEU A 116 -9.08 20.57 -2.51
CA LEU A 116 -7.88 19.74 -2.67
C LEU A 116 -8.20 18.25 -2.90
N GLY A 117 -9.34 17.77 -2.40
CA GLY A 117 -9.77 16.37 -2.55
C GLY A 117 -10.84 16.17 -3.64
N ARG A 118 -11.35 17.21 -4.29
CA ARG A 118 -12.39 17.10 -5.33
C ARG A 118 -11.77 16.99 -6.74
N ARG A 119 -12.42 16.31 -7.65
CA ARG A 119 -12.07 16.33 -9.08
C ARG A 119 -12.36 17.70 -9.66
N ASP A 120 -13.60 18.13 -9.58
CA ASP A 120 -13.98 19.53 -9.84
C ASP A 120 -13.92 20.32 -8.53
N ARG A 121 -12.94 21.23 -8.44
CA ARG A 121 -12.75 22.07 -7.25
C ARG A 121 -13.96 22.90 -6.87
N ARG A 122 -14.86 23.18 -7.82
CA ARG A 122 -16.06 24.03 -7.63
C ARG A 122 -17.31 23.22 -7.26
N ASP A 123 -17.29 21.91 -7.40
CA ASP A 123 -18.42 21.06 -7.04
C ASP A 123 -18.44 20.80 -5.52
N ALA A 124 -19.25 21.61 -4.81
CA ALA A 124 -19.37 21.48 -3.37
C ALA A 124 -20.01 20.15 -2.90
N SER A 125 -20.68 19.43 -3.79
CA SER A 125 -21.29 18.13 -3.48
C SER A 125 -20.33 16.95 -3.60
N GLU A 126 -19.18 17.15 -4.28
CA GLU A 126 -18.21 16.07 -4.50
C GLU A 126 -17.51 15.68 -3.19
N PRO A 127 -17.46 14.38 -2.85
CA PRO A 127 -16.76 13.93 -1.65
C PRO A 127 -15.24 14.16 -1.77
N PHE A 128 -14.61 14.34 -0.63
CA PHE A 128 -13.15 14.47 -0.53
C PHE A 128 -12.47 13.12 -0.80
N ASN A 129 -11.64 13.06 -1.85
CA ASN A 129 -10.87 11.89 -2.23
C ASN A 129 -9.41 12.03 -1.76
N MET A 130 -8.95 11.09 -0.93
CA MET A 130 -7.61 11.12 -0.34
C MET A 130 -6.49 11.00 -1.38
N ALA A 131 -6.70 10.22 -2.44
CA ALA A 131 -5.71 10.12 -3.51
C ALA A 131 -5.57 11.44 -4.30
N TYR A 132 -6.64 12.23 -4.43
CA TYR A 132 -6.59 13.52 -5.09
C TYR A 132 -5.77 14.54 -4.28
N LEU A 133 -5.94 14.54 -2.96
CA LEU A 133 -5.07 15.32 -2.06
C LEU A 133 -3.61 14.90 -2.22
N ALA A 134 -3.34 13.59 -2.19
CA ALA A 134 -1.98 13.05 -2.32
C ALA A 134 -1.31 13.50 -3.63
N ILE A 135 -2.03 13.44 -4.76
CA ILE A 135 -1.54 13.86 -6.08
C ILE A 135 -1.24 15.36 -6.10
N ARG A 136 -2.18 16.19 -5.61
CA ARG A 136 -1.99 17.63 -5.61
C ARG A 136 -0.89 18.09 -4.67
N GLY A 137 -0.69 17.35 -3.60
CA GLY A 137 0.33 17.62 -2.60
C GLY A 137 1.70 16.99 -2.85
N SER A 138 1.88 16.25 -3.94
CA SER A 138 3.15 15.57 -4.25
C SER A 138 3.74 16.02 -5.57
N ARG A 139 5.10 16.12 -5.62
CA ARG A 139 5.84 16.44 -6.84
C ARG A 139 6.06 15.21 -7.71
N ALA A 140 6.32 14.07 -7.08
CA ALA A 140 6.54 12.81 -7.76
C ALA A 140 5.41 11.83 -7.43
N ILE A 141 4.91 11.14 -8.46
CA ILE A 141 3.80 10.19 -8.34
C ILE A 141 4.19 8.94 -9.12
N ASN A 142 4.03 7.77 -8.51
CA ASN A 142 4.28 6.52 -9.21
C ASN A 142 3.29 5.41 -8.84
N GLY A 143 3.04 4.54 -9.83
CA GLY A 143 2.47 3.21 -9.61
C GLY A 143 3.56 2.18 -9.32
N VAL A 144 3.17 0.97 -8.93
CA VAL A 144 4.07 -0.10 -8.45
C VAL A 144 4.50 -1.11 -9.52
N SER A 145 4.19 -0.84 -10.78
CA SER A 145 4.67 -1.55 -11.97
C SER A 145 4.37 -0.72 -13.22
N ARG A 146 4.98 -1.06 -14.35
CA ARG A 146 4.70 -0.39 -15.64
C ARG A 146 3.20 -0.39 -15.96
N LEU A 147 2.56 -1.57 -15.93
CA LEU A 147 1.13 -1.69 -16.18
C LEU A 147 0.30 -0.86 -15.17
N HIS A 148 0.67 -0.90 -13.89
CA HIS A 148 -0.03 -0.11 -12.88
C HIS A 148 0.15 1.39 -13.11
N GLY A 149 1.31 1.85 -13.55
CA GLY A 149 1.54 3.24 -13.95
C GLY A 149 0.61 3.67 -15.10
N GLU A 150 0.44 2.83 -16.11
CA GLU A 150 -0.50 3.06 -17.23
C GLU A 150 -1.95 3.15 -16.74
N VAL A 151 -2.38 2.20 -15.91
CA VAL A 151 -3.72 2.22 -15.29
C VAL A 151 -3.92 3.46 -14.43
N SER A 152 -2.92 3.84 -13.64
CA SER A 152 -2.99 5.02 -12.77
C SER A 152 -3.09 6.33 -13.57
N ARG A 153 -2.41 6.45 -14.70
CA ARG A 153 -2.59 7.62 -15.60
C ARG A 153 -4.04 7.78 -16.02
N ARG A 154 -4.72 6.70 -16.42
CA ARG A 154 -6.16 6.74 -16.76
C ARG A 154 -7.02 7.14 -15.57
N LEU A 155 -6.78 6.55 -14.41
CA LEU A 155 -7.54 6.83 -13.19
C LEU A 155 -7.45 8.30 -12.78
N PHE A 156 -6.28 8.92 -12.95
CA PHE A 156 -6.03 10.29 -12.54
C PHE A 156 -6.13 11.32 -13.67
N GLN A 157 -6.32 10.88 -14.91
CA GLN A 157 -6.51 11.77 -16.06
C GLN A 157 -7.58 12.85 -15.83
N PRO A 158 -8.72 12.59 -15.14
CA PRO A 158 -9.70 13.61 -14.85
C PRO A 158 -9.19 14.80 -14.02
N LEU A 159 -8.08 14.67 -13.30
CA LEU A 159 -7.41 15.77 -12.59
C LEU A 159 -6.55 16.65 -13.52
N PHE A 160 -6.30 16.19 -14.75
CA PHE A 160 -5.47 16.83 -15.76
C PHE A 160 -6.28 17.05 -17.04
N PRO A 161 -7.36 17.87 -16.97
CA PRO A 161 -8.23 18.08 -18.10
C PRO A 161 -7.43 18.65 -19.30
N ARG A 162 -7.69 18.13 -20.50
CA ARG A 162 -7.00 18.48 -21.75
C ARG A 162 -5.57 17.94 -21.89
N TRP A 163 -5.02 17.21 -20.91
CA TRP A 163 -3.76 16.53 -21.08
C TRP A 163 -3.99 15.14 -21.73
N PRO A 164 -3.16 14.72 -22.70
CA PRO A 164 -3.13 13.34 -23.13
C PRO A 164 -2.85 12.39 -21.97
N GLU A 165 -3.44 11.20 -21.95
CA GLU A 165 -3.25 10.22 -20.86
C GLU A 165 -1.76 9.94 -20.60
N ILE A 166 -0.95 9.85 -21.67
CA ILE A 166 0.47 9.55 -21.54
C ILE A 166 1.28 10.64 -20.83
N GLU A 167 0.78 11.87 -20.83
CA GLU A 167 1.43 13.03 -20.21
C GLU A 167 1.00 13.24 -18.76
N VAL A 168 -0.03 12.51 -18.29
CA VAL A 168 -0.40 12.53 -16.86
C VAL A 168 0.81 12.15 -16.03
N PRO A 169 1.23 12.98 -15.03
CA PRO A 169 2.54 12.86 -14.39
C PRO A 169 2.59 11.71 -13.38
N VAL A 170 2.23 10.52 -13.81
CA VAL A 170 2.34 9.27 -13.03
C VAL A 170 3.35 8.36 -13.72
N THR A 171 4.45 8.13 -13.04
CA THR A 171 5.51 7.21 -13.45
C THR A 171 5.28 5.82 -12.86
N HIS A 172 6.26 4.94 -12.92
CA HIS A 172 6.21 3.67 -12.21
C HIS A 172 7.57 3.31 -11.63
N VAL A 173 7.52 2.63 -10.49
CA VAL A 173 8.66 1.92 -9.91
C VAL A 173 8.18 0.51 -9.62
N THR A 174 8.72 -0.49 -10.30
CA THR A 174 8.33 -1.88 -10.07
C THR A 174 8.80 -2.32 -8.69
N ASN A 175 7.86 -2.89 -7.91
CA ASN A 175 8.19 -3.40 -6.58
C ASN A 175 9.31 -4.43 -6.65
N GLY A 176 10.30 -4.28 -5.79
CA GLY A 176 11.31 -5.29 -5.55
C GLY A 176 10.78 -6.46 -4.72
N VAL A 177 11.52 -7.56 -4.74
CA VAL A 177 11.30 -8.72 -3.88
C VAL A 177 12.55 -8.92 -3.02
N HIS A 178 12.37 -8.91 -1.70
CA HIS A 178 13.47 -9.21 -0.78
C HIS A 178 13.62 -10.74 -0.68
N MET A 179 14.47 -11.29 -1.54
CA MET A 179 14.66 -12.75 -1.69
C MET A 179 14.88 -13.48 -0.36
N PRO A 180 15.78 -13.02 0.55
CA PRO A 180 16.02 -13.72 1.80
C PRO A 180 14.79 -13.83 2.72
N THR A 181 13.80 -12.93 2.60
CA THR A 181 12.54 -13.00 3.37
C THR A 181 11.56 -14.02 2.79
N TRP A 182 11.55 -14.15 1.46
CA TRP A 182 10.53 -14.92 0.75
C TRP A 182 11.03 -16.30 0.30
N ASP A 183 12.34 -16.50 0.32
CA ASP A 183 12.95 -17.78 -0.03
C ASP A 183 12.71 -18.80 1.09
N SER A 184 12.32 -20.02 0.73
CA SER A 184 12.27 -21.14 1.67
C SER A 184 13.65 -21.79 1.77
N ALA A 185 13.93 -22.47 2.87
CA ALA A 185 15.19 -23.18 3.03
C ALA A 185 15.46 -24.21 1.91
N ASP A 186 14.39 -24.79 1.35
CA ASP A 186 14.51 -25.71 0.20
C ASP A 186 14.86 -24.96 -1.08
N ALA A 187 14.22 -23.83 -1.32
CA ALA A 187 14.50 -22.98 -2.47
C ALA A 187 15.90 -22.35 -2.36
N ASP A 188 16.28 -21.86 -1.18
CA ASP A 188 17.61 -21.28 -0.95
C ASP A 188 18.73 -22.27 -1.27
N ARG A 189 18.61 -23.53 -0.87
CA ARG A 189 19.59 -24.58 -1.22
C ARG A 189 19.75 -24.77 -2.73
N LEU A 190 18.62 -24.78 -3.47
CA LEU A 190 18.66 -24.92 -4.93
C LEU A 190 19.30 -23.68 -5.58
N TRP A 191 18.89 -22.52 -5.17
CA TRP A 191 19.44 -21.25 -5.65
C TRP A 191 20.94 -21.11 -5.34
N GLU A 192 21.34 -21.51 -4.12
CA GLU A 192 22.75 -21.46 -3.71
C GLU A 192 23.61 -22.43 -4.54
N ALA A 193 23.08 -23.63 -4.81
CA ALA A 193 23.77 -24.60 -5.64
C ALA A 193 23.91 -24.17 -7.12
N ALA A 194 22.86 -23.50 -7.67
CA ALA A 194 22.84 -23.09 -9.05
C ALA A 194 23.59 -21.75 -9.28
N CYS A 195 23.41 -20.78 -8.39
CA CYS A 195 23.84 -19.39 -8.60
C CYS A 195 24.78 -18.85 -7.52
N GLY A 196 25.12 -19.64 -6.50
CA GLY A 196 25.99 -19.23 -5.40
C GLY A 196 25.33 -18.38 -4.31
N LYS A 197 26.04 -18.19 -3.19
CA LYS A 197 25.55 -17.50 -1.99
C LYS A 197 25.24 -16.02 -2.20
N ASP A 198 26.04 -15.34 -3.02
CA ASP A 198 25.96 -13.90 -3.24
C ASP A 198 25.04 -13.51 -4.43
N ARG A 199 24.22 -14.43 -4.91
CA ARG A 199 23.36 -14.28 -6.09
C ARG A 199 22.51 -13.01 -6.12
N TRP A 200 22.04 -12.51 -4.97
CA TRP A 200 21.27 -11.26 -4.89
C TRP A 200 22.06 -9.98 -5.18
N ARG A 201 23.40 -10.09 -5.32
CA ARG A 201 24.27 -8.98 -5.74
C ARG A 201 24.55 -8.97 -7.23
N TRP A 202 24.11 -10.02 -7.95
CA TRP A 202 24.42 -10.22 -9.35
C TRP A 202 23.35 -9.64 -10.27
N ALA A 203 23.70 -9.40 -11.51
CA ALA A 203 22.77 -9.01 -12.54
C ALA A 203 21.77 -10.14 -12.83
N MET A 204 20.53 -9.77 -13.20
CA MET A 204 19.48 -10.77 -13.42
C MET A 204 19.79 -11.74 -14.54
N ASP A 205 20.47 -11.32 -15.60
CA ASP A 205 20.90 -12.14 -16.75
C ASP A 205 21.95 -13.17 -16.36
N GLU A 206 22.82 -12.88 -15.39
CA GLU A 206 23.75 -13.86 -14.84
C GLU A 206 23.03 -14.95 -14.07
N ILE A 207 22.09 -14.57 -13.21
CA ILE A 207 21.24 -15.49 -12.45
C ILE A 207 20.41 -16.36 -13.40
N GLU A 208 19.79 -15.75 -14.43
CA GLU A 208 19.01 -16.49 -15.43
C GLU A 208 19.85 -17.51 -16.20
N ARG A 209 21.04 -17.13 -16.62
CA ARG A 209 21.96 -18.03 -17.32
C ARG A 209 22.32 -19.25 -16.46
N ASP A 210 22.71 -19.01 -15.21
CA ASP A 210 23.18 -20.07 -14.33
C ASP A 210 22.01 -20.98 -13.90
N PHE A 211 20.83 -20.41 -13.67
CA PHE A 211 19.61 -21.16 -13.33
C PHE A 211 19.09 -22.03 -14.48
N ARG A 212 19.34 -21.68 -15.74
CA ARG A 212 18.99 -22.53 -16.90
C ARG A 212 19.69 -23.86 -16.89
N GLY A 213 20.78 -24.04 -16.13
CA GLY A 213 21.48 -25.32 -15.93
C GLY A 213 20.81 -26.26 -14.92
N VAL A 214 19.79 -25.79 -14.18
CA VAL A 214 19.07 -26.61 -13.20
C VAL A 214 18.18 -27.62 -13.92
N SER A 215 18.26 -28.89 -13.51
CA SER A 215 17.46 -29.95 -14.12
C SER A 215 15.98 -29.89 -13.74
N ASP A 216 15.09 -30.36 -14.61
CA ASP A 216 13.66 -30.51 -14.30
C ASP A 216 13.44 -31.41 -13.09
N THR A 217 14.31 -32.40 -12.87
CA THR A 217 14.26 -33.28 -11.69
C THR A 217 14.50 -32.49 -10.40
N ASP A 218 15.50 -31.60 -10.37
CA ASP A 218 15.80 -30.80 -9.19
C ASP A 218 14.67 -29.79 -8.91
N LEU A 219 14.11 -29.17 -9.96
CA LEU A 219 12.95 -28.31 -9.86
C LEU A 219 11.73 -29.05 -9.30
N TRP A 220 11.50 -30.26 -9.77
CA TRP A 220 10.41 -31.10 -9.28
C TRP A 220 10.60 -31.49 -7.82
N GLN A 221 11.81 -31.88 -7.43
CA GLN A 221 12.16 -32.21 -6.05
C GLN A 221 11.97 -31.04 -5.11
N LEU A 222 12.40 -29.82 -5.51
CA LEU A 222 12.13 -28.60 -4.76
C LEU A 222 10.63 -28.42 -4.52
N ARG A 223 9.81 -28.55 -5.56
CA ARG A 223 8.35 -28.38 -5.45
C ARG A 223 7.71 -29.45 -4.58
N ALA A 224 8.20 -30.69 -4.63
CA ALA A 224 7.74 -31.79 -3.80
C ALA A 224 8.08 -31.56 -2.32
N ALA A 225 9.33 -31.21 -2.01
CA ALA A 225 9.77 -30.89 -0.65
C ALA A 225 9.01 -29.68 -0.05
N ALA A 226 8.81 -28.63 -0.82
CA ALA A 226 8.06 -27.46 -0.39
C ALA A 226 6.59 -27.80 -0.08
N ARG A 227 5.92 -28.62 -0.91
CA ARG A 227 4.55 -29.10 -0.65
C ARG A 227 4.46 -29.93 0.62
N GLU A 228 5.41 -30.83 0.82
CA GLU A 228 5.44 -31.68 2.02
C GLU A 228 5.64 -30.85 3.30
N SER A 229 6.60 -29.95 3.29
CA SER A 229 6.89 -29.06 4.42
C SER A 229 5.69 -28.15 4.75
N PHE A 230 5.07 -27.57 3.73
CA PHE A 230 3.89 -26.71 3.90
C PHE A 230 2.68 -27.53 4.37
N GLY A 231 2.42 -28.70 3.81
CA GLY A 231 1.35 -29.58 4.23
C GLY A 231 1.49 -30.01 5.69
N ARG A 232 2.71 -30.32 6.14
CA ARG A 232 3.01 -30.62 7.55
C ARG A 232 2.70 -29.42 8.45
N TYR A 233 3.20 -28.24 8.10
CA TYR A 233 2.91 -27.00 8.83
C TYR A 233 1.41 -26.73 8.94
N LEU A 234 0.66 -26.90 7.84
CA LEU A 234 -0.79 -26.66 7.85
C LEU A 234 -1.53 -27.66 8.73
N ARG A 235 -1.18 -28.95 8.66
CA ARG A 235 -1.78 -29.97 9.55
C ARG A 235 -1.58 -29.64 11.01
N ASP A 236 -0.36 -29.31 11.40
CA ASP A 236 -0.01 -28.93 12.77
C ASP A 236 -0.75 -27.66 13.23
N ARG A 237 -0.89 -26.68 12.33
CA ARG A 237 -1.63 -25.45 12.62
C ARG A 237 -3.13 -25.70 12.79
N VAL A 238 -3.73 -26.46 11.87
CA VAL A 238 -5.16 -26.82 11.95
C VAL A 238 -5.44 -27.63 13.21
N ALA A 239 -4.60 -28.63 13.53
CA ALA A 239 -4.75 -29.42 14.74
C ALA A 239 -4.71 -28.54 16.01
N ARG A 240 -3.79 -27.61 16.12
CA ARG A 240 -3.72 -26.65 17.23
C ARG A 240 -4.97 -25.80 17.33
N GLN A 241 -5.44 -25.21 16.22
CA GLN A 241 -6.65 -24.38 16.21
C GLN A 241 -7.90 -25.16 16.59
N LEU A 242 -8.01 -26.40 16.17
CA LEU A 242 -9.11 -27.30 16.56
C LEU A 242 -9.04 -27.64 18.05
N ALA A 243 -7.85 -27.92 18.57
CA ALA A 243 -7.66 -28.19 20.01
C ALA A 243 -8.04 -26.98 20.88
N GLU A 244 -7.64 -25.77 20.48
CA GLU A 244 -8.04 -24.51 21.15
C GLU A 244 -9.55 -24.28 21.17
N ARG A 245 -10.27 -24.84 20.19
CA ARG A 245 -11.74 -24.80 20.11
C ARG A 245 -12.43 -26.01 20.76
N SER A 246 -11.68 -26.83 21.50
CA SER A 246 -12.19 -28.04 22.13
C SER A 246 -12.85 -29.04 21.15
N ALA A 247 -12.29 -29.15 19.96
CA ALA A 247 -12.77 -30.09 18.95
C ALA A 247 -12.63 -31.54 19.41
N SER A 248 -13.45 -32.42 18.87
CA SER A 248 -13.42 -33.84 19.18
C SER A 248 -12.15 -34.54 18.70
N ALA A 249 -11.80 -35.68 19.31
CA ALA A 249 -10.68 -36.50 18.89
C ALA A 249 -10.79 -36.94 17.41
N ALA A 250 -11.97 -37.15 16.90
CA ALA A 250 -12.21 -37.51 15.50
C ALA A 250 -11.87 -36.33 14.53
N GLU A 251 -12.20 -35.10 14.91
CA GLU A 251 -11.86 -33.90 14.14
C GLU A 251 -10.34 -33.65 14.16
N LEU A 252 -9.69 -33.82 15.30
CA LEU A 252 -8.24 -33.72 15.42
C LEU A 252 -7.53 -34.78 14.56
N ALA A 253 -8.02 -36.03 14.55
CA ALA A 253 -7.48 -37.08 13.70
C ALA A 253 -7.61 -36.74 12.19
N LYS A 254 -8.71 -36.16 11.76
CA LYS A 254 -8.91 -35.71 10.37
C LYS A 254 -7.90 -34.61 9.98
N ALA A 255 -7.52 -33.73 10.90
CA ALA A 255 -6.51 -32.70 10.62
C ALA A 255 -5.20 -33.30 10.15
N GLY A 256 -4.80 -34.46 10.70
CA GLY A 256 -3.56 -35.16 10.31
C GLY A 256 -3.56 -35.71 8.88
N THR A 257 -4.71 -35.85 8.24
CA THR A 257 -4.84 -36.38 6.86
C THR A 257 -5.08 -35.30 5.80
N LEU A 258 -5.19 -34.03 6.21
CA LEU A 258 -5.38 -32.90 5.27
C LEU A 258 -4.11 -32.68 4.42
N PHE A 259 -4.31 -32.08 3.24
CA PHE A 259 -3.22 -31.64 2.36
C PHE A 259 -2.25 -32.78 1.98
N ASP A 260 -2.80 -33.84 1.42
CA ASP A 260 -2.02 -34.93 0.84
C ASP A 260 -1.06 -34.37 -0.22
N PRO A 261 0.26 -34.58 -0.11
CA PRO A 261 1.24 -34.03 -1.08
C PRO A 261 1.11 -34.65 -2.48
N GLN A 262 0.39 -35.77 -2.65
CA GLN A 262 0.10 -36.36 -3.94
C GLN A 262 -1.16 -35.79 -4.62
N VAL A 263 -1.94 -34.99 -3.92
CA VAL A 263 -3.18 -34.38 -4.43
C VAL A 263 -2.94 -32.90 -4.70
N LEU A 264 -3.43 -32.42 -5.85
CA LEU A 264 -3.34 -31.01 -6.21
C LEU A 264 -4.12 -30.18 -5.17
N THR A 265 -3.40 -29.27 -4.51
CA THR A 265 -4.01 -28.30 -3.58
C THR A 265 -3.99 -26.91 -4.22
N VAL A 266 -5.15 -26.30 -4.35
CA VAL A 266 -5.31 -24.91 -4.82
C VAL A 266 -5.69 -24.03 -3.64
N GLY A 267 -4.87 -23.01 -3.37
CA GLY A 267 -5.11 -22.03 -2.30
C GLY A 267 -5.53 -20.67 -2.84
N PHE A 268 -6.53 -20.06 -2.22
CA PHE A 268 -6.91 -18.67 -2.47
C PHE A 268 -6.91 -17.90 -1.14
N ALA A 269 -6.03 -16.89 -1.03
CA ALA A 269 -5.85 -16.08 0.17
C ALA A 269 -5.81 -14.58 -0.19
N ARG A 270 -6.96 -14.05 -0.61
CA ARG A 270 -7.14 -12.64 -1.01
C ARG A 270 -8.46 -12.10 -0.47
N ARG A 271 -8.56 -10.78 -0.33
CA ARG A 271 -9.86 -10.14 -0.07
C ARG A 271 -10.84 -10.46 -1.19
N PHE A 272 -12.09 -10.80 -0.83
CA PHE A 272 -13.15 -11.03 -1.81
C PHE A 272 -13.61 -9.69 -2.39
N ALA A 273 -12.93 -9.25 -3.45
CA ALA A 273 -13.29 -8.07 -4.23
C ALA A 273 -13.16 -8.42 -5.71
N THR A 274 -14.08 -7.92 -6.53
CA THR A 274 -14.20 -8.28 -7.97
C THR A 274 -12.89 -8.17 -8.73
N TYR A 275 -12.10 -7.12 -8.48
CA TYR A 275 -10.81 -6.93 -9.16
C TYR A 275 -9.71 -7.92 -8.73
N LYS A 276 -9.89 -8.61 -7.59
CA LYS A 276 -8.97 -9.68 -7.13
C LYS A 276 -9.25 -11.01 -7.80
N ARG A 277 -10.37 -11.12 -8.53
CA ARG A 277 -10.83 -12.35 -9.24
C ARG A 277 -10.87 -13.56 -8.30
N PRO A 278 -11.66 -13.47 -7.20
CA PRO A 278 -11.81 -14.59 -6.29
C PRO A 278 -12.53 -15.76 -6.96
#